data_53a65ed32ab679a8a6aca50e3eedec02
#
_entry.id   53a65ed32ab679a8a6aca50e3eedec02
#
_cell.length_a   1.000
_cell.length_b   1.000
_cell.length_c   1.000
_cell.angle_alpha   90.00
_cell.angle_beta   90.00
_cell.angle_gamma   90.00
#
_symmetry.space_group_name_H-M   'P 1'
#
loop_
_entity.id
_entity.type
_entity.pdbx_description
1 polymer ?
#
loop_
_entity_poly.entity_id
_entity_poly.type
_entity_poly.pdbx_seq_one_letter_code
_entity_poly.pdbx_strand_id
1 'polypeptide(L)'
;MHDVVIRGGLLVMPEGVVRADVAIDDGRISCIAPEVDAARDVVDASGLHVLPGVIDAHVHFNEPGRTDWEGAFTGSRALAAGGGTTFVDMPLNSTPCTVNAEEFARKHAALAASSITDFALWGGLVPGNRDDLAGLAGAGAVGFKAFMADSGLPEFPRADDLTLFEGMTEAARLGLPVAVHAESQEIIAALSARLLSDDGCGVRDVLASRPVIAEVEAISRATLLAGETGARLHIVHVSSGRGVAVAAEARARGVDVTIETCPHYLCFTTEDVERIGVAAKCAPPIRDASERDALWHAVLDGTIDLIGSDHSPAPPEQKRGGFARAWGGVAGVQAMLAVLLECGHHARALPLPRLATLLASRPASRFGLARKGAIAVGMDADLALVSLHETHVLDRFLHRHPTTPYLGMSCRGAVRSTIRRGETIAANGTITARTGGELVTCIR
;
A
#
# COMPACT_ATOMS: atom_id res chain seq x y z
N MET A 1 14.71 15.41 30.86
CA MET A 1 13.51 14.52 31.05
C MET A 1 12.82 14.49 29.71
N HIS A 2 12.72 13.31 29.11
CA HIS A 2 12.10 13.12 27.81
C HIS A 2 10.57 13.23 27.87
N ASP A 3 9.92 13.49 26.74
CA ASP A 3 8.46 13.51 26.66
C ASP A 3 7.87 12.13 26.87
N VAL A 4 8.34 11.15 26.08
CA VAL A 4 7.91 9.75 26.13
C VAL A 4 9.11 8.81 26.06
N VAL A 5 9.07 7.68 26.77
CA VAL A 5 10.02 6.57 26.59
C VAL A 5 9.24 5.30 26.28
N ILE A 6 9.63 4.63 25.19
CA ILE A 6 9.23 3.25 24.90
C ILE A 6 10.25 2.37 25.57
N ARG A 7 9.83 1.62 26.62
CA ARG A 7 10.76 0.92 27.52
C ARG A 7 10.81 -0.57 27.26
N GLY A 8 12.02 -1.14 27.22
CA GLY A 8 12.28 -2.58 27.23
C GLY A 8 11.91 -3.33 25.96
N GLY A 9 11.68 -2.61 24.86
CA GLY A 9 11.25 -3.18 23.59
C GLY A 9 12.34 -3.94 22.83
N LEU A 10 11.93 -4.85 21.96
CA LEU A 10 12.78 -5.54 20.99
C LEU A 10 12.71 -4.76 19.65
N LEU A 11 13.64 -3.84 19.45
CA LEU A 11 13.64 -2.96 18.29
C LEU A 11 14.03 -3.73 17.02
N VAL A 12 13.21 -3.67 16.00
CA VAL A 12 13.49 -4.28 14.69
C VAL A 12 14.28 -3.27 13.85
N MET A 13 15.61 -3.47 13.83
CA MET A 13 16.56 -2.63 13.12
C MET A 13 17.02 -3.32 11.83
N PRO A 14 17.62 -2.61 10.86
CA PRO A 14 18.09 -3.22 9.61
C PRO A 14 19.07 -4.38 9.83
N GLU A 15 19.91 -4.30 10.86
CA GLU A 15 20.95 -5.28 11.18
C GLU A 15 20.44 -6.46 12.03
N GLY A 16 19.22 -6.38 12.56
CA GLY A 16 18.64 -7.41 13.42
C GLY A 16 17.71 -6.86 14.49
N VAL A 17 17.41 -7.68 15.49
CA VAL A 17 16.55 -7.28 16.61
C VAL A 17 17.42 -6.99 17.84
N VAL A 18 17.24 -5.80 18.43
CA VAL A 18 18.04 -5.31 19.56
C VAL A 18 17.12 -4.88 20.70
N ARG A 19 17.43 -5.30 21.93
CA ARG A 19 16.71 -4.80 23.11
C ARG A 19 17.23 -3.42 23.49
N ALA A 20 16.37 -2.41 23.49
CA ALA A 20 16.70 -1.05 23.90
C ALA A 20 15.45 -0.24 24.24
N ASP A 21 15.65 0.88 24.90
CA ASP A 21 14.65 1.93 25.10
C ASP A 21 14.74 2.97 23.98
N VAL A 22 13.60 3.58 23.64
CA VAL A 22 13.52 4.68 22.69
C VAL A 22 12.96 5.92 23.39
N ALA A 23 13.78 6.97 23.49
CA ALA A 23 13.33 8.27 23.97
C ALA A 23 12.77 9.11 22.84
N ILE A 24 11.72 9.85 23.13
CA ILE A 24 10.99 10.68 22.18
C ILE A 24 10.82 12.08 22.76
N ASP A 25 11.17 13.08 21.98
CA ASP A 25 10.97 14.49 22.27
C ASP A 25 10.42 15.21 21.03
N ASP A 26 9.42 16.05 21.22
CA ASP A 26 8.75 16.80 20.14
C ASP A 26 8.32 15.89 18.96
N GLY A 27 7.83 14.69 19.29
CA GLY A 27 7.35 13.71 18.31
C GLY A 27 8.46 12.98 17.52
N ARG A 28 9.73 13.14 17.88
CA ARG A 28 10.88 12.53 17.22
C ARG A 28 11.68 11.64 18.16
N ILE A 29 12.31 10.63 17.58
CA ILE A 29 13.27 9.81 18.32
C ILE A 29 14.49 10.66 18.66
N SER A 30 14.72 10.91 19.95
CA SER A 30 15.84 11.72 20.44
C SER A 30 17.02 10.88 20.93
N CYS A 31 16.74 9.66 21.43
CA CYS A 31 17.77 8.72 21.90
C CYS A 31 17.32 7.29 21.74
N ILE A 32 18.28 6.40 21.48
CA ILE A 32 18.12 4.94 21.55
C ILE A 32 19.27 4.42 22.42
N ALA A 33 18.94 3.79 23.55
CA ALA A 33 19.94 3.29 24.51
C ALA A 33 19.44 2.02 25.20
N PRO A 34 20.35 1.18 25.77
CA PRO A 34 19.93 0.02 26.54
C PRO A 34 18.96 0.35 27.68
N GLU A 35 19.10 1.53 28.27
CA GLU A 35 18.23 2.08 29.29
C GLU A 35 18.19 3.61 29.18
N VAL A 36 17.00 4.19 29.31
CA VAL A 36 16.76 5.64 29.34
C VAL A 36 16.13 6.01 30.68
N ASP A 37 16.70 7.01 31.37
CA ASP A 37 16.36 7.35 32.75
C ASP A 37 14.94 7.86 32.93
N ALA A 38 14.70 9.15 32.68
CA ALA A 38 13.47 9.83 33.08
C ALA A 38 12.68 10.36 31.88
N ALA A 39 11.39 10.03 31.85
CA ALA A 39 10.42 10.60 30.90
C ALA A 39 9.17 11.07 31.65
N ARG A 40 8.40 11.95 31.00
CA ARG A 40 7.07 12.35 31.49
C ARG A 40 6.09 11.17 31.39
N ASP A 41 6.10 10.49 30.24
CA ASP A 41 5.26 9.34 29.96
C ASP A 41 6.12 8.11 29.61
N VAL A 42 5.68 6.92 30.01
CA VAL A 42 6.36 5.66 29.74
C VAL A 42 5.39 4.67 29.11
N VAL A 43 5.77 4.15 27.96
CA VAL A 43 5.08 3.04 27.29
C VAL A 43 5.88 1.77 27.52
N ASP A 44 5.34 0.82 28.27
CA ASP A 44 5.97 -0.48 28.48
C ASP A 44 5.87 -1.35 27.21
N ALA A 45 7.02 -1.64 26.62
CA ALA A 45 7.16 -2.52 25.46
C ALA A 45 7.85 -3.84 25.80
N SER A 46 7.90 -4.22 27.09
CA SER A 46 8.53 -5.45 27.56
C SER A 46 7.89 -6.67 26.87
N GLY A 47 8.73 -7.49 26.20
CA GLY A 47 8.27 -8.64 25.44
C GLY A 47 7.62 -8.34 24.09
N LEU A 48 7.51 -7.08 23.70
CA LEU A 48 7.01 -6.67 22.41
C LEU A 48 8.14 -6.36 21.42
N HIS A 49 7.90 -6.65 20.15
CA HIS A 49 8.74 -6.18 19.06
C HIS A 49 8.28 -4.79 18.64
N VAL A 50 9.23 -3.88 18.52
CA VAL A 50 8.99 -2.51 18.08
C VAL A 50 9.46 -2.41 16.62
N LEU A 51 8.51 -2.32 15.70
CA LEU A 51 8.76 -2.09 14.28
C LEU A 51 8.64 -0.60 13.97
N PRO A 52 9.31 -0.08 12.94
CA PRO A 52 8.91 1.21 12.38
C PRO A 52 7.44 1.13 11.95
N GLY A 53 6.71 2.22 12.14
CA GLY A 53 5.30 2.30 11.74
C GLY A 53 5.12 1.95 10.27
N VAL A 54 4.12 1.13 9.97
CA VAL A 54 3.85 0.70 8.60
C VAL A 54 3.46 1.90 7.73
N ILE A 55 4.04 1.96 6.53
CA ILE A 55 3.70 2.91 5.46
C ILE A 55 3.00 2.13 4.37
N ASP A 56 1.70 2.31 4.26
CA ASP A 56 0.94 1.71 3.15
C ASP A 56 1.00 2.62 1.93
N ALA A 57 1.79 2.24 0.94
CA ALA A 57 2.04 3.06 -0.25
C ALA A 57 0.91 3.04 -1.27
N HIS A 58 -0.15 2.23 -1.04
CA HIS A 58 -1.21 2.00 -2.00
C HIS A 58 -2.56 1.81 -1.32
N VAL A 59 -3.30 2.92 -1.16
CA VAL A 59 -4.67 2.88 -0.65
C VAL A 59 -5.60 3.75 -1.48
N HIS A 60 -6.89 3.43 -1.44
CA HIS A 60 -7.99 4.20 -2.01
C HIS A 60 -8.97 4.54 -0.89
N PHE A 61 -8.76 5.67 -0.20
CA PHE A 61 -9.70 6.13 0.81
C PHE A 61 -10.89 6.89 0.23
N ASN A 62 -10.88 7.09 -1.11
CA ASN A 62 -12.05 7.55 -1.88
C ASN A 62 -12.57 8.94 -1.46
N GLU A 63 -11.78 9.73 -0.78
CA GLU A 63 -12.11 11.07 -0.31
C GLU A 63 -11.29 12.12 -1.08
N PRO A 64 -11.93 13.20 -1.58
CA PRO A 64 -13.34 13.57 -1.45
C PRO A 64 -14.29 12.82 -2.40
N GLY A 65 -15.59 13.04 -2.25
CA GLY A 65 -16.66 12.73 -3.18
C GLY A 65 -17.23 11.32 -3.13
N ARG A 66 -16.46 10.31 -2.68
CA ARG A 66 -16.92 8.93 -2.45
C ARG A 66 -16.56 8.47 -1.03
N THR A 67 -16.74 9.35 -0.07
CA THR A 67 -16.44 9.08 1.35
C THR A 67 -17.33 7.95 1.93
N ASP A 68 -18.48 7.69 1.30
CA ASP A 68 -19.34 6.55 1.59
C ASP A 68 -18.72 5.19 1.20
N TRP A 69 -17.71 5.15 0.32
CA TRP A 69 -16.96 3.92 0.00
C TRP A 69 -15.93 3.59 1.09
N GLU A 70 -15.23 4.58 1.63
CA GLU A 70 -14.33 4.45 2.80
C GLU A 70 -14.24 5.76 3.58
N GLY A 71 -13.46 6.71 3.12
CA GLY A 71 -13.10 7.96 3.79
C GLY A 71 -11.89 7.82 4.71
N ALA A 72 -11.14 8.91 4.85
CA ALA A 72 -9.95 8.94 5.71
C ALA A 72 -10.30 8.73 7.19
N PHE A 73 -11.51 9.08 7.62
CA PHE A 73 -11.95 8.85 8.99
C PHE A 73 -11.92 7.37 9.37
N THR A 74 -12.45 6.48 8.55
CA THR A 74 -12.46 5.02 8.82
C THR A 74 -11.17 4.36 8.35
N GLY A 75 -10.68 4.70 7.15
CA GLY A 75 -9.48 4.12 6.57
C GLY A 75 -8.22 4.34 7.42
N SER A 76 -7.97 5.58 7.90
CA SER A 76 -6.82 5.85 8.75
C SER A 76 -6.90 5.17 10.12
N ARG A 77 -8.10 4.98 10.65
CA ARG A 77 -8.32 4.22 11.89
C ARG A 77 -8.07 2.73 11.70
N ALA A 78 -8.52 2.18 10.58
CA ALA A 78 -8.22 0.80 10.22
C ALA A 78 -6.71 0.59 10.02
N LEU A 79 -6.03 1.50 9.32
CA LEU A 79 -4.58 1.49 9.16
C LEU A 79 -3.87 1.53 10.52
N ALA A 80 -4.27 2.45 11.41
CA ALA A 80 -3.68 2.59 12.74
C ALA A 80 -3.89 1.33 13.59
N ALA A 81 -5.08 0.72 13.56
CA ALA A 81 -5.34 -0.55 14.25
C ALA A 81 -4.46 -1.70 13.72
N GLY A 82 -4.05 -1.64 12.45
CA GLY A 82 -3.14 -2.56 11.79
C GLY A 82 -1.64 -2.24 11.95
N GLY A 83 -1.26 -1.23 12.75
CA GLY A 83 0.15 -0.86 12.96
C GLY A 83 0.69 0.18 11.97
N GLY A 84 -0.18 0.77 11.15
CA GLY A 84 0.23 1.78 10.18
C GLY A 84 0.17 3.21 10.72
N THR A 85 1.16 4.00 10.37
CA THR A 85 1.29 5.40 10.78
C THR A 85 1.19 6.37 9.61
N THR A 86 1.38 5.87 8.40
CA THR A 86 1.40 6.68 7.17
C THR A 86 0.78 5.91 6.02
N PHE A 87 0.04 6.58 5.15
CA PHE A 87 -0.43 6.02 3.89
C PHE A 87 -0.12 6.95 2.71
N VAL A 88 -0.10 6.39 1.51
CA VAL A 88 -0.05 7.18 0.26
C VAL A 88 -1.32 6.90 -0.53
N ASP A 89 -2.19 7.91 -0.60
CA ASP A 89 -3.51 7.74 -1.22
C ASP A 89 -3.47 7.94 -2.72
N MET A 90 -4.11 7.03 -3.45
CA MET A 90 -4.17 7.03 -4.90
C MET A 90 -5.03 8.17 -5.45
N PRO A 91 -4.76 8.65 -6.69
CA PRO A 91 -5.45 9.81 -7.25
C PRO A 91 -6.88 9.54 -7.72
N LEU A 92 -7.24 8.26 -7.86
CA LEU A 92 -8.53 7.83 -8.37
C LEU A 92 -9.40 7.21 -7.28
N ASN A 93 -10.63 6.93 -7.63
CA ASN A 93 -11.78 6.63 -6.83
C ASN A 93 -12.31 7.83 -6.02
N SER A 94 -11.52 8.86 -5.71
CA SER A 94 -12.07 10.14 -5.26
C SER A 94 -12.76 10.89 -6.41
N THR A 95 -13.70 11.75 -6.10
CA THR A 95 -14.40 12.60 -7.08
C THR A 95 -14.41 14.04 -6.58
N PRO A 96 -13.70 14.93 -7.27
CA PRO A 96 -12.88 14.69 -8.47
C PRO A 96 -11.61 13.88 -8.21
N CYS A 97 -11.07 13.25 -9.28
CA CYS A 97 -9.77 12.60 -9.26
C CYS A 97 -8.63 13.63 -9.13
N THR A 98 -7.52 13.24 -8.52
CA THR A 98 -6.38 14.15 -8.24
C THR A 98 -5.49 14.29 -9.48
N VAL A 99 -5.95 14.98 -10.52
CA VAL A 99 -5.26 15.10 -11.81
C VAL A 99 -4.62 16.47 -12.08
N ASN A 100 -4.78 17.42 -11.15
CA ASN A 100 -4.17 18.74 -11.17
C ASN A 100 -3.96 19.28 -9.75
N ALA A 101 -3.30 20.43 -9.60
CA ALA A 101 -2.97 21.04 -8.31
C ALA A 101 -4.19 21.47 -7.49
N GLU A 102 -5.28 21.89 -8.12
CA GLU A 102 -6.52 22.28 -7.45
C GLU A 102 -7.15 21.07 -6.76
N GLU A 103 -7.27 19.95 -7.48
CA GLU A 103 -7.84 18.72 -6.93
C GLU A 103 -6.92 18.09 -5.86
N PHE A 104 -5.60 18.27 -6.01
CA PHE A 104 -4.64 17.90 -4.96
C PHE A 104 -4.92 18.68 -3.67
N ALA A 105 -5.11 19.99 -3.75
CA ALA A 105 -5.42 20.83 -2.59
C ALA A 105 -6.75 20.46 -1.94
N ARG A 106 -7.78 20.14 -2.73
CA ARG A 106 -9.09 19.66 -2.23
C ARG A 106 -8.94 18.35 -1.47
N LYS A 107 -8.20 17.37 -2.03
CA LYS A 107 -7.95 16.09 -1.40
C LYS A 107 -7.13 16.24 -0.13
N HIS A 108 -6.06 17.05 -0.15
CA HIS A 108 -5.27 17.36 1.04
C HIS A 108 -6.17 17.90 2.17
N ALA A 109 -7.00 18.91 1.90
CA ALA A 109 -7.88 19.50 2.90
C ALA A 109 -8.87 18.48 3.49
N ALA A 110 -9.45 17.62 2.66
CA ALA A 110 -10.38 16.57 3.10
C ALA A 110 -9.71 15.56 4.02
N LEU A 111 -8.53 15.05 3.64
CA LEU A 111 -7.79 14.06 4.43
C LEU A 111 -7.26 14.66 5.74
N ALA A 112 -6.74 15.87 5.73
CA ALA A 112 -6.25 16.55 6.93
C ALA A 112 -7.34 16.78 7.99
N ALA A 113 -8.60 16.93 7.56
CA ALA A 113 -9.71 17.14 8.47
C ALA A 113 -10.11 15.89 9.27
N SER A 114 -9.80 14.68 8.80
CA SER A 114 -10.35 13.43 9.36
C SER A 114 -9.33 12.32 9.64
N SER A 115 -8.14 12.38 9.05
CA SER A 115 -7.10 11.37 9.24
C SER A 115 -6.47 11.43 10.62
N ILE A 116 -6.21 10.27 11.22
CA ILE A 116 -5.42 10.11 12.44
C ILE A 116 -3.99 9.63 12.15
N THR A 117 -3.70 9.20 10.93
CA THR A 117 -2.36 8.84 10.46
C THR A 117 -1.86 9.87 9.47
N ASP A 118 -0.55 10.00 9.35
CA ASP A 118 0.04 10.87 8.34
C ASP A 118 -0.23 10.33 6.95
N PHE A 119 -0.14 11.18 5.92
CA PHE A 119 -0.46 10.80 4.57
C PHE A 119 0.38 11.52 3.53
N ALA A 120 0.55 10.89 2.38
CA ALA A 120 1.05 11.49 1.17
C ALA A 120 0.07 11.20 0.02
N LEU A 121 0.23 11.91 -1.11
CA LEU A 121 -0.72 11.81 -2.21
C LEU A 121 0.00 11.54 -3.53
N TRP A 122 -0.58 10.61 -4.32
CA TRP A 122 -0.27 10.46 -5.72
C TRP A 122 -1.03 11.49 -6.57
N GLY A 123 -0.37 12.05 -7.60
CA GLY A 123 -1.05 12.72 -8.71
C GLY A 123 -1.48 11.70 -9.78
N GLY A 124 -2.49 12.01 -10.56
CA GLY A 124 -2.90 11.19 -11.70
C GLY A 124 -2.15 11.59 -12.97
N LEU A 125 -1.75 10.60 -13.77
CA LEU A 125 -1.31 10.76 -15.16
C LEU A 125 -2.40 10.19 -16.08
N VAL A 126 -3.10 11.06 -16.77
CA VAL A 126 -4.22 10.74 -17.67
C VAL A 126 -4.03 11.46 -19.01
N PRO A 127 -4.71 11.05 -20.08
CA PRO A 127 -4.63 11.76 -21.36
C PRO A 127 -4.95 13.27 -21.21
N GLY A 128 -4.05 14.09 -21.75
CA GLY A 128 -4.23 15.55 -21.81
C GLY A 128 -3.77 16.34 -20.58
N ASN A 129 -3.31 15.70 -19.48
CA ASN A 129 -2.90 16.44 -18.28
C ASN A 129 -1.38 16.56 -18.07
N ARG A 130 -0.59 16.34 -19.12
CA ARG A 130 0.88 16.44 -19.02
C ARG A 130 1.34 17.76 -18.40
N ASP A 131 0.72 18.87 -18.80
CA ASP A 131 1.11 20.22 -18.35
C ASP A 131 0.72 20.49 -16.87
N ASP A 132 -0.20 19.70 -16.30
CA ASP A 132 -0.59 19.77 -14.89
C ASP A 132 0.40 19.05 -13.96
N LEU A 133 1.25 18.14 -14.48
CA LEU A 133 2.17 17.34 -13.67
C LEU A 133 3.14 18.19 -12.86
N ALA A 134 3.62 19.31 -13.43
CA ALA A 134 4.49 20.26 -12.72
C ALA A 134 3.74 20.92 -11.54
N GLY A 135 2.45 21.25 -11.73
CA GLY A 135 1.58 21.78 -10.67
C GLY A 135 1.34 20.79 -9.55
N LEU A 136 1.05 19.52 -9.88
CA LEU A 136 0.92 18.42 -8.92
C LEU A 136 2.20 18.20 -8.12
N ALA A 137 3.35 18.19 -8.80
CA ALA A 137 4.64 18.07 -8.17
C ALA A 137 4.90 19.26 -7.21
N GLY A 138 4.57 20.49 -7.63
CA GLY A 138 4.67 21.71 -6.81
C GLY A 138 3.78 21.68 -5.58
N ALA A 139 2.61 21.06 -5.68
CA ALA A 139 1.67 20.86 -4.56
C ALA A 139 2.14 19.80 -3.55
N GLY A 140 3.10 18.94 -3.90
CA GLY A 140 3.68 17.94 -3.01
C GLY A 140 3.35 16.50 -3.34
N ALA A 141 2.87 16.19 -4.56
CA ALA A 141 2.68 14.81 -5.02
C ALA A 141 3.99 14.03 -4.94
N VAL A 142 3.91 12.78 -4.47
CA VAL A 142 5.08 11.89 -4.34
C VAL A 142 5.42 11.16 -5.65
N GLY A 143 4.54 11.23 -6.63
CA GLY A 143 4.67 10.61 -7.94
C GLY A 143 3.35 10.68 -8.70
N PHE A 144 3.29 10.03 -9.86
CA PHE A 144 2.13 10.03 -10.74
C PHE A 144 1.64 8.61 -10.99
N LYS A 145 0.34 8.36 -10.83
CA LYS A 145 -0.30 7.07 -11.10
C LYS A 145 -0.97 7.10 -12.47
N ALA A 146 -0.72 6.08 -13.28
CA ALA A 146 -1.40 5.82 -14.53
C ALA A 146 -2.04 4.43 -14.57
N PHE A 147 -3.07 4.26 -15.38
CA PHE A 147 -3.66 2.97 -15.73
C PHE A 147 -3.40 2.66 -17.19
N MET A 148 -2.80 1.50 -17.48
CA MET A 148 -2.58 1.03 -18.85
C MET A 148 -3.79 0.28 -19.42
N ALA A 149 -4.77 0.00 -18.56
CA ALA A 149 -6.08 -0.55 -18.90
C ALA A 149 -7.19 0.37 -18.40
N ASP A 150 -8.43 0.12 -18.82
CA ASP A 150 -9.60 0.84 -18.33
C ASP A 150 -9.71 0.70 -16.80
N SER A 151 -9.73 1.84 -16.11
CA SER A 151 -9.86 1.90 -14.65
C SER A 151 -11.29 1.63 -14.16
N GLY A 152 -12.27 1.62 -15.06
CA GLY A 152 -13.69 1.57 -14.73
C GLY A 152 -14.28 2.93 -14.34
N LEU A 153 -13.48 4.00 -14.38
CA LEU A 153 -13.90 5.37 -14.04
C LEU A 153 -13.73 6.32 -15.24
N PRO A 154 -14.79 6.90 -15.78
CA PRO A 154 -14.69 7.85 -16.90
C PRO A 154 -13.80 9.05 -16.59
N GLU A 155 -13.76 9.51 -15.34
CA GLU A 155 -12.95 10.62 -14.87
C GLU A 155 -11.46 10.28 -14.68
N PHE A 156 -11.09 8.99 -14.81
CA PHE A 156 -9.70 8.53 -14.79
C PHE A 156 -9.43 7.56 -15.96
N PRO A 157 -9.44 8.06 -17.21
CA PRO A 157 -9.27 7.24 -18.39
C PRO A 157 -7.87 6.60 -18.45
N ARG A 158 -7.76 5.50 -19.19
CA ARG A 158 -6.47 4.83 -19.40
C ARG A 158 -5.46 5.76 -20.08
N ALA A 159 -4.22 5.67 -19.66
CA ALA A 159 -3.09 6.26 -20.35
C ALA A 159 -2.69 5.34 -21.54
N ASP A 160 -2.77 5.85 -22.75
CA ASP A 160 -2.23 5.22 -23.94
C ASP A 160 -0.69 5.38 -24.01
N ASP A 161 -0.07 4.81 -25.01
CA ASP A 161 1.39 4.82 -25.15
C ASP A 161 1.97 6.23 -25.27
N LEU A 162 1.26 7.15 -25.94
CA LEU A 162 1.69 8.55 -26.05
C LEU A 162 1.59 9.27 -24.69
N THR A 163 0.48 9.10 -23.98
CA THR A 163 0.29 9.64 -22.64
C THR A 163 1.38 9.15 -21.68
N LEU A 164 1.69 7.85 -21.71
CA LEU A 164 2.75 7.27 -20.89
C LEU A 164 4.12 7.84 -21.27
N PHE A 165 4.45 7.90 -22.56
CA PHE A 165 5.75 8.39 -23.04
C PHE A 165 5.97 9.86 -22.65
N GLU A 166 5.00 10.74 -22.92
CA GLU A 166 5.09 12.15 -22.57
C GLU A 166 5.05 12.37 -21.05
N GLY A 167 4.17 11.66 -20.33
CA GLY A 167 4.07 11.74 -18.87
C GLY A 167 5.32 11.22 -18.17
N MET A 168 5.92 10.12 -18.62
CA MET A 168 7.18 9.61 -18.10
C MET A 168 8.35 10.57 -18.37
N THR A 169 8.39 11.19 -19.56
CA THR A 169 9.39 12.21 -19.90
C THR A 169 9.30 13.41 -18.93
N GLU A 170 8.09 13.89 -18.68
CA GLU A 170 7.88 15.02 -17.74
C GLU A 170 8.17 14.59 -16.29
N ALA A 171 7.75 13.41 -15.87
CA ALA A 171 8.02 12.86 -14.55
C ALA A 171 9.54 12.72 -14.30
N ALA A 172 10.30 12.27 -15.30
CA ALA A 172 11.77 12.21 -15.23
C ALA A 172 12.37 13.59 -15.02
N ARG A 173 11.91 14.62 -15.76
CA ARG A 173 12.33 16.01 -15.59
C ARG A 173 12.02 16.54 -14.18
N LEU A 174 10.89 16.12 -13.60
CA LEU A 174 10.46 16.50 -12.25
C LEU A 174 11.13 15.67 -11.13
N GLY A 175 11.84 14.58 -11.46
CA GLY A 175 12.50 13.69 -10.52
C GLY A 175 11.51 12.79 -9.73
N LEU A 176 10.27 12.65 -10.20
CA LEU A 176 9.21 11.89 -9.53
C LEU A 176 8.93 10.55 -10.23
N PRO A 177 8.56 9.50 -9.49
CA PRO A 177 8.22 8.21 -10.08
C PRO A 177 6.86 8.23 -10.79
N VAL A 178 6.74 7.39 -11.83
CA VAL A 178 5.44 7.02 -12.41
C VAL A 178 5.08 5.61 -11.94
N ALA A 179 3.92 5.48 -11.28
CA ALA A 179 3.32 4.22 -10.89
C ALA A 179 2.31 3.76 -11.96
N VAL A 180 2.33 2.49 -12.32
CA VAL A 180 1.44 1.96 -13.36
C VAL A 180 0.64 0.75 -12.88
N HIS A 181 -0.70 0.80 -13.08
CA HIS A 181 -1.49 -0.41 -13.17
C HIS A 181 -1.21 -1.04 -14.53
N ALA A 182 -0.48 -2.13 -14.55
CA ALA A 182 0.08 -2.71 -15.76
C ALA A 182 -0.72 -3.95 -16.20
N GLU A 183 -1.81 -3.73 -16.93
CA GLU A 183 -2.53 -4.75 -17.69
C GLU A 183 -2.78 -4.27 -19.13
N SER A 184 -2.67 -5.18 -20.10
CA SER A 184 -2.91 -4.89 -21.52
C SER A 184 -4.40 -4.71 -21.80
N GLN A 185 -4.81 -3.48 -22.10
CA GLN A 185 -6.20 -3.14 -22.44
C GLN A 185 -6.73 -4.00 -23.59
N GLU A 186 -5.94 -4.19 -24.62
CA GLU A 186 -6.36 -4.88 -25.83
C GLU A 186 -6.68 -6.36 -25.55
N ILE A 187 -5.87 -7.01 -24.70
CA ILE A 187 -6.07 -8.42 -24.31
C ILE A 187 -7.29 -8.53 -23.40
N ILE A 188 -7.33 -7.72 -22.32
CA ILE A 188 -8.41 -7.86 -21.33
C ILE A 188 -9.77 -7.43 -21.86
N ALA A 189 -9.85 -6.39 -22.69
CA ALA A 189 -11.11 -5.96 -23.28
C ALA A 189 -11.70 -7.02 -24.22
N ALA A 190 -10.85 -7.60 -25.09
CA ALA A 190 -11.29 -8.63 -26.02
C ALA A 190 -11.76 -9.91 -25.28
N LEU A 191 -11.06 -10.33 -24.23
CA LEU A 191 -11.42 -11.51 -23.45
C LEU A 191 -12.66 -11.23 -22.59
N SER A 192 -12.75 -10.07 -21.95
CA SER A 192 -13.92 -9.69 -21.14
C SER A 192 -15.19 -9.58 -21.98
N ALA A 193 -15.10 -9.02 -23.20
CA ALA A 193 -16.25 -8.93 -24.09
C ALA A 193 -16.81 -10.30 -24.50
N ARG A 194 -15.95 -11.31 -24.66
CA ARG A 194 -16.38 -12.69 -24.95
C ARG A 194 -17.15 -13.31 -23.78
N LEU A 195 -16.70 -13.03 -22.55
CA LEU A 195 -17.29 -13.57 -21.32
C LEU A 195 -18.63 -12.91 -20.97
N LEU A 196 -18.73 -11.57 -21.13
CA LEU A 196 -19.97 -10.82 -20.84
C LEU A 196 -21.12 -11.14 -21.79
N SER A 197 -20.88 -11.86 -22.88
CA SER A 197 -21.91 -12.38 -23.77
C SER A 197 -22.57 -13.65 -23.25
N ASP A 198 -22.03 -14.27 -22.18
CA ASP A 198 -22.55 -15.52 -21.58
C ASP A 198 -23.10 -15.22 -20.18
N ASP A 199 -24.41 -15.43 -19.99
CA ASP A 199 -25.09 -15.24 -18.69
C ASP A 199 -24.65 -16.25 -17.60
N GLY A 200 -23.86 -17.27 -17.98
CA GLY A 200 -23.32 -18.31 -17.09
C GLY A 200 -21.91 -18.06 -16.55
N CYS A 201 -21.34 -16.86 -16.75
CA CYS A 201 -19.97 -16.55 -16.41
C CYS A 201 -19.65 -16.76 -14.92
N GLY A 202 -18.74 -17.71 -14.63
CA GLY A 202 -18.27 -18.04 -13.29
C GLY A 202 -17.04 -17.25 -12.84
N VAL A 203 -16.56 -17.54 -11.64
CA VAL A 203 -15.33 -16.89 -11.08
C VAL A 203 -14.14 -17.14 -12.00
N ARG A 204 -13.90 -18.41 -12.42
CA ARG A 204 -12.76 -18.77 -13.27
C ARG A 204 -12.77 -18.08 -14.62
N ASP A 205 -13.93 -17.85 -15.19
CA ASP A 205 -14.06 -17.15 -16.47
C ASP A 205 -13.62 -15.70 -16.35
N VAL A 206 -14.03 -15.01 -15.26
CA VAL A 206 -13.58 -13.65 -14.96
C VAL A 206 -12.06 -13.61 -14.73
N LEU A 207 -11.50 -14.56 -13.99
CA LEU A 207 -10.05 -14.62 -13.80
C LEU A 207 -9.32 -14.87 -15.11
N ALA A 208 -9.85 -15.76 -15.97
CA ALA A 208 -9.28 -16.07 -17.28
C ALA A 208 -9.37 -14.90 -18.27
N SER A 209 -10.29 -13.94 -18.08
CA SER A 209 -10.35 -12.74 -18.91
C SER A 209 -9.18 -11.77 -18.70
N ARG A 210 -8.45 -11.95 -17.58
CA ARG A 210 -7.28 -11.14 -17.21
C ARG A 210 -6.06 -12.03 -17.00
N PRO A 211 -5.57 -12.70 -18.06
CA PRO A 211 -4.50 -13.68 -17.96
C PRO A 211 -3.16 -13.03 -17.60
N VAL A 212 -2.24 -13.80 -17.03
CA VAL A 212 -0.89 -13.35 -16.66
C VAL A 212 -0.17 -12.66 -17.81
N ILE A 213 -0.40 -13.11 -19.07
CA ILE A 213 0.24 -12.46 -20.24
C ILE A 213 -0.20 -11.01 -20.44
N ALA A 214 -1.39 -10.62 -20.00
CA ALA A 214 -1.84 -9.23 -20.07
C ALA A 214 -1.04 -8.32 -19.10
N GLU A 215 -0.67 -8.84 -17.94
CA GLU A 215 0.22 -8.17 -16.99
C GLU A 215 1.66 -8.12 -17.52
N VAL A 216 2.19 -9.25 -18.00
CA VAL A 216 3.57 -9.37 -18.53
C VAL A 216 3.80 -8.43 -19.72
N GLU A 217 2.86 -8.35 -20.66
CA GLU A 217 2.93 -7.45 -21.82
C GLU A 217 2.98 -5.98 -21.38
N ALA A 218 2.08 -5.59 -20.50
CA ALA A 218 2.01 -4.21 -20.04
C ALA A 218 3.25 -3.80 -19.20
N ILE A 219 3.77 -4.67 -18.34
CA ILE A 219 5.04 -4.44 -17.63
C ILE A 219 6.20 -4.29 -18.61
N SER A 220 6.28 -5.15 -19.63
CA SER A 220 7.33 -5.07 -20.66
C SER A 220 7.31 -3.71 -21.37
N ARG A 221 6.14 -3.24 -21.76
CA ARG A 221 5.95 -1.95 -22.42
C ARG A 221 6.27 -0.78 -21.49
N ALA A 222 5.79 -0.81 -20.26
CA ALA A 222 6.09 0.23 -19.27
C ALA A 222 7.59 0.34 -18.97
N THR A 223 8.29 -0.79 -18.83
CA THR A 223 9.74 -0.81 -18.58
C THR A 223 10.54 -0.34 -19.78
N LEU A 224 10.09 -0.63 -21.02
CA LEU A 224 10.70 -0.11 -22.24
C LEU A 224 10.59 1.42 -22.29
N LEU A 225 9.39 1.97 -22.06
CA LEU A 225 9.17 3.42 -22.04
C LEU A 225 9.96 4.12 -20.92
N ALA A 226 10.03 3.50 -19.73
CA ALA A 226 10.82 4.03 -18.62
C ALA A 226 12.33 4.05 -18.95
N GLY A 227 12.84 3.02 -19.61
CA GLY A 227 14.23 2.99 -20.06
C GLY A 227 14.56 4.05 -21.11
N GLU A 228 13.64 4.33 -22.03
CA GLU A 228 13.79 5.35 -23.06
C GLU A 228 13.73 6.79 -22.49
N THR A 229 12.83 7.04 -21.54
CA THR A 229 12.58 8.36 -20.96
C THR A 229 13.48 8.67 -19.76
N GLY A 230 14.14 7.69 -19.17
CA GLY A 230 14.86 7.82 -17.91
C GLY A 230 13.95 7.97 -16.70
N ALA A 231 12.66 7.66 -16.82
CA ALA A 231 11.69 7.80 -15.73
C ALA A 231 11.92 6.76 -14.64
N ARG A 232 11.71 7.17 -13.39
CA ARG A 232 11.62 6.26 -12.24
C ARG A 232 10.27 5.53 -12.30
N LEU A 233 10.28 4.22 -12.54
CA LEU A 233 9.06 3.42 -12.70
C LEU A 233 8.71 2.68 -11.40
N HIS A 234 7.44 2.61 -11.08
CA HIS A 234 6.91 1.78 -10.00
C HIS A 234 5.77 0.89 -10.52
N ILE A 235 5.99 -0.42 -10.54
CA ILE A 235 4.93 -1.37 -10.91
C ILE A 235 4.17 -1.72 -9.65
N VAL A 236 2.91 -1.25 -9.55
CA VAL A 236 2.05 -1.52 -8.38
C VAL A 236 1.43 -2.90 -8.47
N HIS A 237 1.06 -3.48 -7.34
CA HIS A 237 0.22 -4.68 -7.18
C HIS A 237 0.53 -5.81 -8.19
N VAL A 238 1.82 -6.13 -8.43
CA VAL A 238 2.21 -7.24 -9.32
C VAL A 238 1.66 -8.55 -8.78
N SER A 239 0.90 -9.26 -9.61
CA SER A 239 0.13 -10.46 -9.23
C SER A 239 0.80 -11.77 -9.66
N SER A 240 1.90 -11.72 -10.42
CA SER A 240 2.53 -12.92 -10.98
C SER A 240 4.06 -12.91 -10.89
N GLY A 241 4.65 -14.09 -10.71
CA GLY A 241 6.10 -14.26 -10.75
C GLY A 241 6.71 -13.92 -12.12
N ARG A 242 5.97 -14.13 -13.21
CA ARG A 242 6.39 -13.73 -14.56
C ARG A 242 6.44 -12.21 -14.72
N GLY A 243 5.49 -11.47 -14.13
CA GLY A 243 5.51 -10.01 -14.09
C GLY A 243 6.72 -9.49 -13.33
N VAL A 244 7.02 -10.09 -12.17
CA VAL A 244 8.22 -9.79 -11.38
C VAL A 244 9.49 -10.02 -12.20
N ALA A 245 9.60 -11.15 -12.90
CA ALA A 245 10.79 -11.49 -13.69
C ALA A 245 11.07 -10.44 -14.78
N VAL A 246 10.05 -10.00 -15.52
CA VAL A 246 10.20 -8.97 -16.56
C VAL A 246 10.67 -7.63 -15.97
N ALA A 247 10.10 -7.20 -14.86
CA ALA A 247 10.54 -5.98 -14.20
C ALA A 247 11.97 -6.09 -13.66
N ALA A 248 12.34 -7.25 -13.08
CA ALA A 248 13.69 -7.52 -12.60
C ALA A 248 14.73 -7.53 -13.73
N GLU A 249 14.40 -8.11 -14.90
CA GLU A 249 15.25 -8.04 -16.08
C GLU A 249 15.47 -6.60 -16.58
N ALA A 250 14.43 -5.78 -16.58
CA ALA A 250 14.56 -4.36 -16.92
C ALA A 250 15.48 -3.63 -15.92
N ARG A 251 15.34 -3.91 -14.62
CA ARG A 251 16.23 -3.38 -13.57
C ARG A 251 17.68 -3.79 -13.82
N ALA A 252 17.93 -5.05 -14.18
CA ALA A 252 19.28 -5.53 -14.50
C ALA A 252 19.91 -4.84 -15.74
N ARG A 253 19.06 -4.31 -16.63
CA ARG A 253 19.51 -3.48 -17.78
C ARG A 253 19.67 -1.98 -17.42
N GLY A 254 19.46 -1.60 -16.16
CA GLY A 254 19.68 -0.23 -15.67
C GLY A 254 18.42 0.65 -15.60
N VAL A 255 17.22 0.09 -15.85
CA VAL A 255 15.97 0.84 -15.65
C VAL A 255 15.70 1.03 -14.14
N ASP A 256 15.45 2.26 -13.70
CA ASP A 256 15.03 2.53 -12.31
C ASP A 256 13.59 2.06 -12.12
N VAL A 257 13.40 0.78 -11.81
CA VAL A 257 12.10 0.16 -11.58
C VAL A 257 12.02 -0.47 -10.20
N THR A 258 10.92 -0.20 -9.47
CA THR A 258 10.53 -0.88 -8.23
C THR A 258 9.26 -1.69 -8.43
N ILE A 259 9.16 -2.79 -7.68
CA ILE A 259 8.11 -3.80 -7.80
C ILE A 259 7.36 -3.86 -6.47
N GLU A 260 6.05 -3.62 -6.53
CA GLU A 260 5.13 -3.77 -5.41
C GLU A 260 4.25 -5.01 -5.62
N THR A 261 3.98 -5.75 -4.55
CA THR A 261 2.91 -6.75 -4.51
C THR A 261 1.97 -6.48 -3.34
N CYS A 262 0.93 -7.31 -3.18
CA CYS A 262 -0.07 -7.13 -2.13
C CYS A 262 -0.23 -8.39 -1.27
N PRO A 263 -0.67 -8.24 0.01
CA PRO A 263 -0.90 -9.38 0.88
C PRO A 263 -1.89 -10.41 0.32
N HIS A 264 -2.92 -9.97 -0.40
CA HIS A 264 -3.91 -10.87 -0.97
C HIS A 264 -3.33 -11.80 -2.06
N TYR A 265 -2.35 -11.36 -2.85
CA TYR A 265 -1.62 -12.23 -3.80
C TYR A 265 -0.68 -13.22 -3.10
N LEU A 266 -0.20 -12.87 -1.92
CA LEU A 266 0.68 -13.72 -1.12
C LEU A 266 -0.06 -14.74 -0.26
N CYS A 267 -1.34 -14.52 0.02
CA CYS A 267 -2.14 -15.36 0.93
C CYS A 267 -3.14 -16.26 0.22
N PHE A 268 -3.77 -15.76 -0.84
CA PHE A 268 -4.89 -16.44 -1.48
C PHE A 268 -4.51 -17.00 -2.86
N THR A 269 -5.30 -17.99 -3.30
CA THR A 269 -5.21 -18.61 -4.61
C THR A 269 -6.56 -18.50 -5.34
N THR A 270 -6.59 -18.92 -6.60
CA THR A 270 -7.84 -19.01 -7.40
C THR A 270 -8.93 -19.81 -6.68
N GLU A 271 -8.57 -20.92 -6.00
CA GLU A 271 -9.47 -21.74 -5.23
C GLU A 271 -10.05 -20.98 -4.02
N ASP A 272 -9.24 -20.14 -3.39
CA ASP A 272 -9.71 -19.26 -2.31
C ASP A 272 -10.69 -18.21 -2.84
N VAL A 273 -10.43 -17.64 -4.02
CA VAL A 273 -11.34 -16.68 -4.66
C VAL A 273 -12.70 -17.33 -4.94
N GLU A 274 -12.73 -18.58 -5.40
CA GLU A 274 -13.98 -19.34 -5.61
C GLU A 274 -14.76 -19.51 -4.31
N ARG A 275 -14.07 -19.78 -3.21
CA ARG A 275 -14.67 -19.98 -1.88
C ARG A 275 -15.12 -18.67 -1.23
N ILE A 276 -14.30 -17.61 -1.32
CA ILE A 276 -14.53 -16.30 -0.69
C ILE A 276 -15.53 -15.46 -1.51
N GLY A 277 -15.46 -15.56 -2.83
CA GLY A 277 -16.30 -14.80 -3.74
C GLY A 277 -15.88 -13.35 -3.89
N VAL A 278 -16.86 -12.46 -4.00
CA VAL A 278 -16.67 -11.03 -4.37
C VAL A 278 -15.76 -10.24 -3.44
N ALA A 279 -15.57 -10.68 -2.20
CA ALA A 279 -14.66 -10.02 -1.27
C ALA A 279 -13.18 -10.15 -1.69
N ALA A 280 -12.85 -11.19 -2.47
CA ALA A 280 -11.51 -11.43 -3.02
C ALA A 280 -11.35 -10.97 -4.48
N LYS A 281 -12.37 -10.33 -5.06
CA LYS A 281 -12.28 -9.81 -6.43
C LYS A 281 -11.40 -8.57 -6.48
N CYS A 282 -10.34 -8.62 -7.30
CA CYS A 282 -9.43 -7.49 -7.57
C CYS A 282 -8.93 -7.52 -9.02
N ALA A 283 -8.25 -6.48 -9.44
CA ALA A 283 -7.58 -6.34 -10.72
C ALA A 283 -6.17 -5.74 -10.54
N PRO A 284 -5.12 -6.46 -10.95
CA PRO A 284 -5.07 -7.82 -11.51
C PRO A 284 -5.68 -8.86 -10.57
N PRO A 285 -6.17 -10.00 -11.08
CA PRO A 285 -6.80 -11.00 -10.22
C PRO A 285 -5.77 -11.81 -9.41
N ILE A 286 -6.23 -12.35 -8.27
CA ILE A 286 -5.49 -13.36 -7.51
C ILE A 286 -5.29 -14.60 -8.41
N ARG A 287 -4.07 -15.12 -8.43
CA ARG A 287 -3.61 -16.19 -9.32
C ARG A 287 -3.65 -17.55 -8.61
N ASP A 288 -3.20 -18.59 -9.30
CA ASP A 288 -3.03 -19.93 -8.74
C ASP A 288 -1.85 -20.00 -7.75
N ALA A 289 -1.71 -21.18 -7.12
CA ALA A 289 -0.66 -21.41 -6.13
C ALA A 289 0.76 -21.27 -6.68
N SER A 290 0.98 -21.57 -7.97
CA SER A 290 2.31 -21.48 -8.57
C SER A 290 2.78 -20.02 -8.68
N GLU A 291 1.91 -19.09 -9.05
CA GLU A 291 2.22 -17.66 -9.11
C GLU A 291 2.37 -17.07 -7.69
N ARG A 292 1.51 -17.46 -6.74
CA ARG A 292 1.67 -17.08 -5.33
C ARG A 292 3.04 -17.50 -4.77
N ASP A 293 3.45 -18.74 -5.02
CA ASP A 293 4.71 -19.27 -4.51
C ASP A 293 5.92 -18.60 -5.20
N ALA A 294 5.80 -18.24 -6.48
CA ALA A 294 6.79 -17.43 -7.19
C ALA A 294 6.90 -16.00 -6.61
N LEU A 295 5.78 -15.37 -6.25
CA LEU A 295 5.80 -14.08 -5.55
C LEU A 295 6.49 -14.18 -4.18
N TRP A 296 6.21 -15.23 -3.39
CA TRP A 296 6.89 -15.46 -2.13
C TRP A 296 8.40 -15.65 -2.30
N HIS A 297 8.82 -16.38 -3.35
CA HIS A 297 10.24 -16.49 -3.67
C HIS A 297 10.86 -15.11 -3.90
N ALA A 298 10.21 -14.27 -4.68
CA ALA A 298 10.68 -12.91 -4.99
C ALA A 298 10.65 -11.95 -3.77
N VAL A 299 9.76 -12.17 -2.80
CA VAL A 299 9.76 -11.46 -1.50
C VAL A 299 10.97 -11.87 -0.67
N LEU A 300 11.27 -13.17 -0.61
CA LEU A 300 12.33 -13.73 0.23
C LEU A 300 13.73 -13.42 -0.33
N ASP A 301 13.93 -13.47 -1.65
CA ASP A 301 15.21 -13.17 -2.29
C ASP A 301 15.50 -11.66 -2.45
N GLY A 302 14.51 -10.81 -2.19
CA GLY A 302 14.68 -9.36 -2.24
C GLY A 302 14.34 -8.70 -3.56
N THR A 303 13.84 -9.44 -4.55
CA THR A 303 13.45 -8.92 -5.88
C THR A 303 12.25 -7.97 -5.79
N ILE A 304 11.23 -8.29 -4.96
CA ILE A 304 10.12 -7.38 -4.64
C ILE A 304 10.61 -6.32 -3.65
N ASP A 305 10.33 -5.07 -3.93
CA ASP A 305 10.82 -3.91 -3.17
C ASP A 305 9.93 -3.57 -1.99
N LEU A 306 8.61 -3.54 -2.17
CA LEU A 306 7.66 -3.17 -1.13
C LEU A 306 6.32 -3.90 -1.27
N ILE A 307 5.52 -3.84 -0.22
CA ILE A 307 4.18 -4.43 -0.17
C ILE A 307 3.20 -3.33 0.22
N GLY A 308 2.20 -3.08 -0.65
CA GLY A 308 1.07 -2.20 -0.39
C GLY A 308 -0.21 -3.00 -0.21
N SER A 309 -1.21 -2.48 0.48
CA SER A 309 -2.46 -3.21 0.70
C SER A 309 -3.36 -3.23 -0.53
N ASP A 310 -3.24 -2.23 -1.40
CA ASP A 310 -4.24 -1.91 -2.42
C ASP A 310 -5.66 -1.89 -1.82
N HIS A 311 -5.77 -1.25 -0.65
CA HIS A 311 -7.06 -1.13 0.04
C HIS A 311 -8.03 -0.32 -0.81
N SER A 312 -8.97 -1.03 -1.41
CA SER A 312 -9.95 -0.47 -2.36
C SER A 312 -11.36 -0.98 -2.06
N PRO A 313 -11.95 -0.59 -0.92
CA PRO A 313 -13.29 -0.98 -0.53
C PRO A 313 -14.35 -0.30 -1.40
N ALA A 314 -15.53 -0.92 -1.43
CA ALA A 314 -16.71 -0.36 -2.07
C ALA A 314 -17.95 -0.70 -1.24
N PRO A 315 -19.05 0.11 -1.36
CA PRO A 315 -20.29 -0.17 -0.69
C PRO A 315 -20.87 -1.55 -1.06
N PRO A 316 -21.66 -2.17 -0.17
CA PRO A 316 -22.23 -3.50 -0.41
C PRO A 316 -23.03 -3.61 -1.71
N GLU A 317 -23.64 -2.52 -2.17
CA GLU A 317 -24.38 -2.44 -3.43
C GLU A 317 -23.49 -2.71 -4.64
N GLN A 318 -22.24 -2.22 -4.62
CA GLN A 318 -21.25 -2.42 -5.67
C GLN A 318 -20.69 -3.86 -5.67
N LYS A 319 -20.88 -4.60 -4.60
CA LYS A 319 -20.50 -6.02 -4.47
C LYS A 319 -21.61 -6.99 -4.85
N ARG A 320 -22.79 -6.52 -5.29
CA ARG A 320 -23.94 -7.32 -5.72
C ARG A 320 -23.88 -7.63 -7.22
N GLY A 321 -24.75 -8.57 -7.66
CA GLY A 321 -24.92 -8.90 -9.08
C GLY A 321 -23.98 -9.99 -9.61
N GLY A 322 -23.39 -10.79 -8.71
CA GLY A 322 -22.47 -11.87 -9.07
C GLY A 322 -21.04 -11.40 -9.31
N PHE A 323 -20.12 -12.37 -9.43
CA PHE A 323 -18.67 -12.08 -9.46
C PHE A 323 -18.27 -11.23 -10.67
N ALA A 324 -18.87 -11.44 -11.84
CA ALA A 324 -18.53 -10.69 -13.05
C ALA A 324 -18.87 -9.21 -12.93
N ARG A 325 -20.01 -8.85 -12.36
CA ARG A 325 -20.51 -7.47 -12.26
C ARG A 325 -20.06 -6.71 -11.02
N ALA A 326 -19.67 -7.43 -9.96
CA ALA A 326 -19.22 -6.81 -8.71
C ALA A 326 -18.00 -5.92 -8.92
N TRP A 327 -17.95 -4.78 -8.25
CA TRP A 327 -16.76 -3.91 -8.22
C TRP A 327 -15.54 -4.67 -7.68
N GLY A 328 -14.41 -4.60 -8.38
CA GLY A 328 -13.13 -5.16 -7.96
C GLY A 328 -12.48 -4.27 -6.91
N GLY A 329 -11.87 -4.86 -5.89
CA GLY A 329 -11.13 -4.16 -4.84
C GLY A 329 -11.20 -4.93 -3.53
N VAL A 330 -10.05 -5.08 -2.89
CA VAL A 330 -9.88 -5.77 -1.60
C VAL A 330 -9.78 -4.76 -0.48
N ALA A 331 -10.54 -4.93 0.61
CA ALA A 331 -10.34 -4.17 1.83
C ALA A 331 -9.30 -4.89 2.70
N GLY A 332 -8.07 -4.34 2.83
CA GLY A 332 -6.94 -5.05 3.43
C GLY A 332 -6.05 -4.24 4.35
N VAL A 333 -6.22 -2.91 4.44
CA VAL A 333 -5.29 -2.01 5.14
C VAL A 333 -5.03 -2.40 6.60
N GLN A 334 -6.06 -2.84 7.33
CA GLN A 334 -5.93 -3.24 8.74
C GLN A 334 -5.27 -4.62 8.90
N ALA A 335 -5.45 -5.52 7.93
CA ALA A 335 -4.98 -6.89 8.00
C ALA A 335 -3.50 -7.05 7.61
N MET A 336 -2.93 -6.07 6.90
CA MET A 336 -1.66 -6.21 6.17
C MET A 336 -0.54 -6.75 7.04
N LEU A 337 -0.22 -6.11 8.17
CA LEU A 337 0.88 -6.53 9.04
C LEU A 337 0.61 -7.91 9.67
N ALA A 338 -0.58 -8.15 10.21
CA ALA A 338 -0.92 -9.42 10.86
C ALA A 338 -0.83 -10.60 9.88
N VAL A 339 -1.33 -10.42 8.68
CA VAL A 339 -1.30 -11.44 7.62
C VAL A 339 0.13 -11.72 7.15
N LEU A 340 0.97 -10.68 7.02
CA LEU A 340 2.37 -10.86 6.63
C LEU A 340 3.23 -11.44 7.76
N LEU A 341 2.89 -11.18 9.02
CA LEU A 341 3.50 -11.91 10.16
C LEU A 341 3.14 -13.39 10.10
N GLU A 342 1.88 -13.76 9.91
CA GLU A 342 1.49 -15.17 9.83
C GLU A 342 2.06 -15.86 8.58
N CYS A 343 1.74 -15.34 7.39
CA CYS A 343 2.09 -16.00 6.12
C CYS A 343 3.57 -15.87 5.75
N GLY A 344 4.22 -14.79 6.18
CA GLY A 344 5.64 -14.51 5.90
C GLY A 344 6.57 -14.93 7.04
N HIS A 345 6.50 -14.23 8.16
CA HIS A 345 7.43 -14.45 9.27
C HIS A 345 7.29 -15.86 9.87
N HIS A 346 6.09 -16.25 10.26
CA HIS A 346 5.87 -17.54 10.92
C HIS A 346 5.85 -18.73 9.97
N ALA A 347 5.22 -18.60 8.81
CA ALA A 347 5.09 -19.73 7.89
C ALA A 347 6.28 -19.92 6.95
N ARG A 348 7.05 -18.85 6.65
CA ARG A 348 8.14 -18.87 5.66
C ARG A 348 9.47 -18.32 6.18
N ALA A 349 9.58 -18.06 7.47
CA ALA A 349 10.79 -17.52 8.12
C ALA A 349 11.28 -16.18 7.52
N LEU A 350 10.36 -15.34 7.01
CA LEU A 350 10.69 -13.98 6.55
C LEU A 350 11.29 -13.21 7.74
N PRO A 351 12.55 -12.71 7.65
CA PRO A 351 13.15 -11.97 8.75
C PRO A 351 12.37 -10.69 9.07
N LEU A 352 12.20 -10.36 10.36
CA LEU A 352 11.53 -9.12 10.77
C LEU A 352 12.18 -7.86 10.19
N PRO A 353 13.53 -7.72 10.11
CA PRO A 353 14.15 -6.59 9.41
C PRO A 353 13.74 -6.49 7.94
N ARG A 354 13.60 -7.62 7.24
CA ARG A 354 13.14 -7.63 5.86
C ARG A 354 11.67 -7.21 5.76
N LEU A 355 10.82 -7.68 6.68
CA LEU A 355 9.42 -7.25 6.76
C LEU A 355 9.32 -5.74 7.01
N ALA A 356 10.10 -5.19 7.95
CA ALA A 356 10.19 -3.74 8.19
C ALA A 356 10.68 -2.98 6.96
N THR A 357 11.62 -3.54 6.20
CA THR A 357 12.06 -2.95 4.94
C THR A 357 10.92 -2.84 3.93
N LEU A 358 10.18 -3.94 3.72
CA LEU A 358 9.08 -4.01 2.76
C LEU A 358 7.91 -3.07 3.09
N LEU A 359 7.65 -2.85 4.39
CA LEU A 359 6.49 -2.11 4.87
C LEU A 359 6.79 -0.68 5.34
N ALA A 360 8.05 -0.30 5.50
CA ALA A 360 8.38 1.00 6.05
C ALA A 360 9.55 1.69 5.32
N SER A 361 10.79 1.17 5.40
CA SER A 361 11.94 1.91 4.91
C SER A 361 11.98 2.01 3.37
N ARG A 362 11.54 0.99 2.67
CA ARG A 362 11.50 1.00 1.19
C ARG A 362 10.44 1.94 0.63
N PRO A 363 9.16 1.91 1.11
CA PRO A 363 8.18 2.93 0.75
C PRO A 363 8.67 4.34 1.05
N ALA A 364 9.20 4.58 2.26
CA ALA A 364 9.71 5.89 2.63
C ALA A 364 10.80 6.39 1.68
N SER A 365 11.79 5.56 1.36
CA SER A 365 12.89 5.93 0.47
C SER A 365 12.44 6.10 -0.98
N ARG A 366 11.57 5.23 -1.49
CA ARG A 366 11.11 5.29 -2.89
C ARG A 366 10.33 6.55 -3.18
N PHE A 367 9.48 6.97 -2.23
CA PHE A 367 8.60 8.11 -2.38
C PHE A 367 9.10 9.38 -1.69
N GLY A 368 10.34 9.36 -1.16
CA GLY A 368 10.99 10.53 -0.56
C GLY A 368 10.30 11.04 0.71
N LEU A 369 9.66 10.15 1.50
CA LEU A 369 8.95 10.52 2.72
C LEU A 369 9.96 10.81 3.85
N ALA A 370 10.24 12.09 4.05
CA ALA A 370 11.21 12.53 5.03
C ALA A 370 10.87 12.08 6.45
N ARG A 371 11.88 11.66 7.18
CA ARG A 371 11.81 11.23 8.58
C ARG A 371 10.85 10.06 8.86
N LYS A 372 10.43 9.31 7.83
CA LYS A 372 9.54 8.16 7.95
C LYS A 372 10.29 6.84 7.71
N GLY A 373 9.77 5.74 8.21
CA GLY A 373 10.13 4.38 7.83
C GLY A 373 11.36 3.78 8.54
N ALA A 374 11.89 4.41 9.58
CA ALA A 374 13.03 3.87 10.32
C ALA A 374 12.98 4.22 11.83
N ILE A 375 13.51 3.34 12.66
CA ILE A 375 13.79 3.60 14.08
C ILE A 375 15.22 4.15 14.15
N ALA A 376 15.37 5.47 14.14
CA ALA A 376 16.67 6.13 14.22
C ALA A 376 16.53 7.52 14.84
N VAL A 377 17.59 8.02 15.48
CA VAL A 377 17.59 9.36 16.07
C VAL A 377 17.34 10.42 14.99
N GLY A 378 16.43 11.35 15.28
CA GLY A 378 16.00 12.41 14.36
C GLY A 378 14.81 12.03 13.46
N MET A 379 14.46 10.74 13.37
CA MET A 379 13.25 10.30 12.66
C MET A 379 11.98 10.59 13.48
N ASP A 380 10.86 10.71 12.80
CA ASP A 380 9.56 10.78 13.47
C ASP A 380 9.35 9.49 14.29
N ALA A 381 8.82 9.63 15.49
CA ALA A 381 8.56 8.48 16.37
C ALA A 381 7.30 7.74 15.95
N ASP A 382 7.39 7.11 14.77
CA ASP A 382 6.34 6.30 14.15
C ASP A 382 6.65 4.83 14.37
N LEU A 383 5.89 4.18 15.27
CA LEU A 383 6.22 2.85 15.78
C LEU A 383 4.97 1.95 15.82
N ALA A 384 5.17 0.67 15.53
CA ALA A 384 4.20 -0.40 15.78
C ALA A 384 4.75 -1.38 16.83
N LEU A 385 4.08 -1.51 17.96
CA LEU A 385 4.42 -2.44 19.03
C LEU A 385 3.65 -3.73 18.82
N VAL A 386 4.34 -4.85 18.66
CA VAL A 386 3.76 -6.12 18.20
C VAL A 386 4.12 -7.27 19.15
N SER A 387 3.11 -8.03 19.56
CA SER A 387 3.28 -9.34 20.21
C SER A 387 3.37 -10.42 19.14
N LEU A 388 4.53 -11.04 18.91
CA LEU A 388 4.70 -12.04 17.86
C LEU A 388 4.04 -13.39 18.19
N HIS A 389 3.87 -13.71 19.47
CA HIS A 389 3.40 -15.02 19.90
C HIS A 389 1.89 -15.13 20.12
N GLU A 390 1.22 -14.00 20.13
CA GLU A 390 -0.21 -13.97 20.35
C GLU A 390 -0.96 -14.35 19.08
N THR A 391 -1.86 -15.32 19.21
CA THR A 391 -2.78 -15.71 18.15
C THR A 391 -4.10 -14.98 18.32
N HIS A 392 -4.61 -14.41 17.25
CA HIS A 392 -5.92 -13.76 17.23
C HIS A 392 -6.64 -14.05 15.91
N VAL A 393 -7.95 -13.89 15.90
CA VAL A 393 -8.79 -14.02 14.72
C VAL A 393 -9.10 -12.62 14.19
N LEU A 394 -8.98 -12.44 12.89
CA LEU A 394 -9.37 -11.19 12.21
C LEU A 394 -10.89 -11.17 12.04
N ASP A 395 -11.63 -10.80 13.09
CA ASP A 395 -13.10 -10.80 13.14
C ASP A 395 -13.71 -9.39 13.23
N ARG A 396 -12.87 -8.36 13.54
CA ARG A 396 -13.29 -6.99 13.69
C ARG A 396 -12.42 -6.04 12.87
N PHE A 397 -13.05 -5.35 11.92
CA PHE A 397 -12.41 -4.35 11.08
C PHE A 397 -13.02 -2.97 11.34
N LEU A 398 -12.18 -1.93 11.29
CA LEU A 398 -12.57 -0.53 11.51
C LEU A 398 -12.82 0.24 10.22
N HIS A 399 -12.48 -0.35 9.06
CA HIS A 399 -12.85 0.24 7.78
C HIS A 399 -14.38 0.24 7.60
N ARG A 400 -14.87 1.14 6.75
CA ARG A 400 -16.30 1.46 6.65
C ARG A 400 -17.20 0.25 6.34
N HIS A 401 -16.76 -0.61 5.43
CA HIS A 401 -17.51 -1.80 5.01
C HIS A 401 -16.77 -3.07 5.43
N PRO A 402 -17.41 -3.98 6.15
CA PRO A 402 -16.76 -5.18 6.71
C PRO A 402 -16.44 -6.26 5.68
N THR A 403 -16.70 -6.03 4.39
CA THR A 403 -16.43 -7.00 3.32
C THR A 403 -14.94 -7.06 3.03
N THR A 404 -14.29 -8.13 3.49
CA THR A 404 -12.86 -8.38 3.32
C THR A 404 -12.58 -9.88 3.17
N PRO A 405 -11.59 -10.29 2.34
CA PRO A 405 -11.23 -11.71 2.23
C PRO A 405 -10.51 -12.24 3.47
N TYR A 406 -10.03 -11.36 4.35
CA TYR A 406 -9.28 -11.73 5.55
C TYR A 406 -10.17 -12.06 6.76
N LEU A 407 -11.49 -11.87 6.65
CA LEU A 407 -12.43 -12.15 7.75
C LEU A 407 -12.36 -13.62 8.20
N GLY A 408 -12.15 -13.82 9.49
CA GLY A 408 -12.05 -15.15 10.10
C GLY A 408 -10.66 -15.80 10.00
N MET A 409 -9.66 -15.14 9.39
CA MET A 409 -8.29 -15.65 9.39
C MET A 409 -7.70 -15.63 10.80
N SER A 410 -7.06 -16.74 11.20
CA SER A 410 -6.26 -16.82 12.42
C SER A 410 -4.83 -16.43 12.11
N CYS A 411 -4.31 -15.41 12.82
CA CYS A 411 -2.96 -14.89 12.64
C CYS A 411 -2.19 -14.90 13.96
N ARG A 412 -0.92 -15.29 13.91
CA ARG A 412 0.06 -15.05 14.98
C ARG A 412 0.73 -13.71 14.74
N GLY A 413 0.80 -12.90 15.76
CA GLY A 413 1.34 -11.54 15.69
C GLY A 413 0.21 -10.51 15.80
N ALA A 414 0.06 -9.92 16.99
CA ALA A 414 -0.97 -8.93 17.28
C ALA A 414 -0.35 -7.54 17.48
N VAL A 415 -0.90 -6.52 16.81
CA VAL A 415 -0.54 -5.12 17.06
C VAL A 415 -1.12 -4.72 18.41
N ARG A 416 -0.25 -4.31 19.34
CA ARG A 416 -0.61 -3.86 20.69
C ARG A 416 -0.74 -2.35 20.78
N SER A 417 0.12 -1.65 20.07
CA SER A 417 0.08 -0.19 20.06
C SER A 417 0.63 0.33 18.73
N THR A 418 0.03 1.40 18.27
CA THR A 418 0.52 2.18 17.13
C THR A 418 0.76 3.59 17.59
N ILE A 419 1.97 4.06 17.40
CA ILE A 419 2.45 5.37 17.83
C ILE A 419 2.82 6.17 16.59
N ARG A 420 2.25 7.35 16.45
CA ARG A 420 2.54 8.30 15.38
C ARG A 420 3.14 9.56 16.00
N ARG A 421 4.34 9.91 15.61
CA ARG A 421 5.08 11.06 16.14
C ARG A 421 4.99 11.14 17.69
N GLY A 422 5.24 9.99 18.35
CA GLY A 422 5.23 9.90 19.82
C GLY A 422 3.84 9.82 20.48
N GLU A 423 2.77 10.03 19.73
CA GLU A 423 1.39 9.90 20.21
C GLU A 423 0.88 8.47 19.98
N THR A 424 0.38 7.81 21.02
CA THR A 424 -0.34 6.53 20.86
C THR A 424 -1.69 6.78 20.20
N ILE A 425 -1.83 6.40 18.93
CA ILE A 425 -3.06 6.61 18.14
C ILE A 425 -3.99 5.40 18.14
N ALA A 426 -3.46 4.21 18.46
CA ALA A 426 -4.25 3.01 18.67
C ALA A 426 -3.61 2.12 19.73
N ALA A 427 -4.41 1.48 20.57
CA ALA A 427 -3.96 0.53 21.59
C ALA A 427 -4.95 -0.62 21.73
N ASN A 428 -4.47 -1.87 21.65
CA ASN A 428 -5.30 -3.09 21.77
C ASN A 428 -6.57 -3.05 20.91
N GLY A 429 -6.43 -2.64 19.64
CA GLY A 429 -7.53 -2.52 18.67
C GLY A 429 -8.51 -1.36 18.94
N THR A 430 -8.22 -0.50 19.93
CA THR A 430 -9.02 0.69 20.24
C THR A 430 -8.29 1.94 19.77
N ILE A 431 -9.01 2.82 19.07
CA ILE A 431 -8.47 4.11 18.61
C ILE A 431 -8.47 5.11 19.76
N THR A 432 -7.33 5.75 19.99
CA THR A 432 -7.12 6.74 21.06
C THR A 432 -7.05 8.18 20.53
N ALA A 433 -6.58 8.37 19.30
CA ALA A 433 -6.52 9.68 18.63
C ALA A 433 -7.84 10.07 17.97
N ARG A 434 -8.09 11.38 17.84
CA ARG A 434 -9.25 11.92 17.13
C ARG A 434 -8.91 12.40 15.72
N THR A 435 -7.83 13.13 15.58
CA THR A 435 -7.30 13.73 14.36
C THR A 435 -5.78 13.86 14.49
N GLY A 436 -5.11 14.56 13.57
CA GLY A 436 -3.71 14.94 13.70
C GLY A 436 -2.81 14.31 12.63
N GLY A 437 -3.39 13.66 11.61
CA GLY A 437 -2.65 13.28 10.41
C GLY A 437 -2.20 14.50 9.61
N GLU A 438 -0.96 14.49 9.12
CA GLU A 438 -0.36 15.57 8.36
C GLU A 438 0.08 15.11 6.99
N LEU A 439 0.06 16.03 6.01
CA LEU A 439 0.62 15.78 4.70
C LEU A 439 2.15 15.66 4.78
N VAL A 440 2.67 14.53 4.37
CA VAL A 440 4.11 14.30 4.19
C VAL A 440 4.46 14.53 2.74
N THR A 441 5.26 15.53 2.47
CA THR A 441 5.71 15.84 1.11
C THR A 441 7.06 15.19 0.80
N CYS A 442 7.30 14.94 -0.48
CA CYS A 442 8.58 14.41 -0.96
C CYS A 442 9.70 15.44 -0.72
N ILE A 443 10.81 15.01 -0.11
CA ILE A 443 12.06 15.78 -0.17
C ILE A 443 12.70 15.55 -1.56
N ARG A 444 12.93 16.62 -2.26
CA ARG A 444 13.61 16.63 -3.57
C ARG A 444 15.09 16.87 -3.42
#